data_ac707542d84b8045bbc939d98c554ff5
#
_entry.id   ac707542d84b8045bbc939d98c554ff5
#
_cell.length_a   1.000
_cell.length_b   1.000
_cell.length_c   1.000
_cell.angle_alpha   90.00
_cell.angle_beta   90.00
_cell.angle_gamma   90.00
#
_symmetry.space_group_name_H-M   'P 1'
#
loop_
_entity.id
_entity.type
_entity.pdbx_description
1 polymer ?
#
loop_
_entity_poly.entity_id
_entity_poly.type
_entity_poly.pdbx_seq_one_letter_code
_entity_poly.pdbx_strand_id
1 'polypeptide(L)'
;MLDLEVVPERSLGCEQWEFILGMHFSQAVCIMQSQVNNIKKVQVIYNEDDPLASDLVLSLTHDGIRLLFDSVSQRLRVIEIFNMNMVKLKYCGIVFSSPEVVPTIDQIDHSFGATHPGVYDAEKKIFTLNFRGLSFVFHVEQACEPRYVRGLGSLQFTNGSSPVASKMYIFNGNSLIDSKPPPLPISCFFSHPYLQNLEVLRHNNATLGVKLSLLCEGPSQVLEPRRHSCVQELKFGSSVQDVLSLLGAPSRVFYKAEDKMRIHSPQAHLRAPALFSDYFYNYFTLGLDVLFDGKHHRLKKFVLHTNYPGHYNFNMYHRCEFNLHLPARSPSAEATRLIDLSPTFITVTAYSRWDEVCERVQHSSRPIVLHRSSSTNTTNPFGSTFCYGVEDIIFEVMPNNLIASVTLYAAEEVAIANSKSDLR
;
A
#
# COMPACT_ATOMS: atom_id res chain seq x y z
N MET A 1 28.94 -0.99 -4.35
CA MET A 1 28.20 -1.98 -5.15
C MET A 1 27.52 -2.93 -4.20
N LEU A 2 26.23 -3.14 -4.36
CA LEU A 2 25.47 -4.11 -3.55
C LEU A 2 25.85 -5.54 -3.96
N ASP A 3 25.99 -6.43 -2.97
CA ASP A 3 26.24 -7.86 -3.15
C ASP A 3 24.98 -8.60 -2.71
N LEU A 4 24.20 -9.12 -3.68
CA LEU A 4 22.84 -9.58 -3.46
C LEU A 4 22.67 -11.04 -3.91
N GLU A 5 21.91 -11.80 -3.12
CA GLU A 5 21.45 -13.13 -3.43
C GLU A 5 20.09 -13.07 -4.12
N VAL A 6 19.95 -13.80 -5.22
CA VAL A 6 18.72 -13.95 -5.99
C VAL A 6 18.01 -15.22 -5.57
N VAL A 7 16.78 -15.10 -5.13
CA VAL A 7 15.91 -16.26 -4.84
C VAL A 7 14.70 -16.20 -5.78
N PRO A 8 14.64 -17.05 -6.83
CA PRO A 8 13.52 -17.10 -7.77
C PRO A 8 12.17 -17.27 -7.07
N GLU A 9 11.11 -16.65 -7.59
CA GLU A 9 9.76 -16.60 -7.02
C GLU A 9 9.65 -15.95 -5.64
N ARG A 10 10.76 -15.50 -5.03
CA ARG A 10 10.74 -15.05 -3.64
C ARG A 10 11.33 -13.66 -3.45
N SER A 11 12.61 -13.43 -3.77
CA SER A 11 13.29 -12.26 -3.23
C SER A 11 14.62 -11.91 -3.86
N LEU A 12 15.09 -10.71 -3.50
CA LEU A 12 16.43 -10.21 -3.75
C LEU A 12 16.95 -9.56 -2.45
N GLY A 13 18.12 -9.96 -1.97
CA GLY A 13 18.65 -9.39 -0.73
C GLY A 13 20.04 -9.85 -0.36
N CYS A 14 20.42 -9.58 0.87
CA CYS A 14 21.66 -10.03 1.49
C CYS A 14 21.35 -10.54 2.92
N GLU A 15 22.38 -10.91 3.68
CA GLU A 15 22.22 -11.40 5.04
C GLU A 15 21.53 -10.41 5.99
N GLN A 16 21.62 -9.10 5.72
CA GLN A 16 21.11 -8.05 6.59
C GLN A 16 19.68 -7.60 6.25
N TRP A 17 19.29 -7.70 4.97
CA TRP A 17 17.97 -7.25 4.49
C TRP A 17 17.59 -7.95 3.19
N GLU A 18 16.30 -8.03 2.93
CA GLU A 18 15.76 -8.75 1.78
C GLU A 18 14.49 -8.06 1.28
N PHE A 19 14.39 -7.79 -0.03
CA PHE A 19 13.15 -7.41 -0.69
C PHE A 19 12.40 -8.67 -1.08
N ILE A 20 11.30 -8.95 -0.39
CA ILE A 20 10.51 -10.17 -0.56
C ILE A 20 9.28 -9.86 -1.41
N LEU A 21 8.99 -10.66 -2.44
CA LEU A 21 7.76 -10.53 -3.21
C LEU A 21 6.53 -10.63 -2.28
N GLY A 22 5.56 -9.74 -2.47
CA GLY A 22 4.38 -9.62 -1.63
C GLY A 22 4.56 -8.73 -0.39
N MET A 23 5.76 -8.24 -0.07
CA MET A 23 5.94 -7.25 1.00
C MET A 23 5.24 -5.93 0.67
N HIS A 24 4.79 -5.21 1.69
CA HIS A 24 4.16 -3.91 1.51
C HIS A 24 5.18 -2.82 1.17
N PHE A 25 4.73 -1.80 0.41
CA PHE A 25 5.55 -0.66 0.00
C PHE A 25 6.28 0.02 1.19
N SER A 26 5.58 0.23 2.32
CA SER A 26 6.16 0.84 3.52
C SER A 26 7.32 0.02 4.10
N GLN A 27 7.27 -1.31 3.99
CA GLN A 27 8.34 -2.19 4.48
C GLN A 27 9.60 -2.07 3.63
N ALA A 28 9.44 -2.00 2.30
CA ALA A 28 10.58 -1.74 1.41
C ALA A 28 11.22 -0.37 1.69
N VAL A 29 10.40 0.66 1.93
CA VAL A 29 10.90 1.99 2.31
C VAL A 29 11.62 1.95 3.65
N CYS A 30 11.13 1.21 4.65
CA CYS A 30 11.84 1.02 5.92
C CYS A 30 13.21 0.36 5.74
N ILE A 31 13.32 -0.65 4.87
CA ILE A 31 14.61 -1.26 4.52
C ILE A 31 15.55 -0.20 3.94
N MET A 32 15.10 0.58 2.95
CA MET A 32 15.91 1.62 2.33
C MET A 32 16.35 2.70 3.33
N GLN A 33 15.49 3.10 4.24
CA GLN A 33 15.80 4.06 5.30
C GLN A 33 16.83 3.50 6.29
N SER A 34 16.77 2.21 6.62
CA SER A 34 17.79 1.56 7.46
C SER A 34 19.14 1.41 6.76
N GLN A 35 19.14 1.40 5.43
CA GLN A 35 20.32 1.20 4.58
C GLN A 35 20.74 2.46 3.82
N VAL A 36 20.48 3.65 4.35
CA VAL A 36 20.75 4.95 3.70
C VAL A 36 22.22 5.15 3.30
N ASN A 37 23.15 4.49 3.98
CA ASN A 37 24.58 4.53 3.65
C ASN A 37 24.93 3.69 2.42
N ASN A 38 24.17 2.64 2.15
CA ASN A 38 24.39 1.67 1.09
C ASN A 38 23.49 1.93 -0.12
N ILE A 39 22.21 2.24 0.10
CA ILE A 39 21.22 2.50 -0.94
C ILE A 39 21.05 4.02 -1.10
N LYS A 40 21.33 4.53 -2.29
CA LYS A 40 21.32 5.98 -2.58
C LYS A 40 20.39 6.30 -3.75
N LYS A 41 19.93 7.56 -3.81
CA LYS A 41 19.14 8.09 -4.94
C LYS A 41 17.87 7.26 -5.23
N VAL A 42 17.05 7.05 -4.21
CA VAL A 42 15.75 6.41 -4.36
C VAL A 42 14.75 7.40 -4.94
N GLN A 43 14.02 6.97 -5.96
CA GLN A 43 12.93 7.75 -6.59
C GLN A 43 11.63 6.96 -6.50
N VAL A 44 10.54 7.66 -6.23
CA VAL A 44 9.18 7.12 -6.28
C VAL A 44 8.54 7.59 -7.59
N ILE A 45 8.06 6.64 -8.39
CA ILE A 45 7.44 6.91 -9.68
C ILE A 45 6.03 6.34 -9.67
N TYR A 46 5.04 7.18 -9.99
CA TYR A 46 3.63 6.80 -10.07
C TYR A 46 2.88 7.73 -11.04
N ASN A 47 1.68 7.37 -11.45
CA ASN A 47 0.82 8.23 -12.22
C ASN A 47 0.07 9.19 -11.29
N GLU A 48 0.27 10.50 -11.43
CA GLU A 48 -0.32 11.52 -10.54
C GLU A 48 -1.83 11.67 -10.75
N ASP A 49 -2.30 11.54 -12.01
CA ASP A 49 -3.72 11.69 -12.34
C ASP A 49 -4.53 10.46 -11.92
N ASP A 50 -4.00 9.27 -12.17
CA ASP A 50 -4.60 7.99 -11.79
C ASP A 50 -3.57 7.03 -11.20
N PRO A 51 -3.31 7.10 -9.88
CA PRO A 51 -2.37 6.22 -9.21
C PRO A 51 -2.73 4.73 -9.23
N LEU A 52 -3.94 4.38 -9.66
CA LEU A 52 -4.38 2.98 -9.78
C LEU A 52 -4.11 2.38 -11.17
N ALA A 53 -3.89 3.22 -12.18
CA ALA A 53 -3.73 2.78 -13.58
C ALA A 53 -2.41 2.05 -13.85
N SER A 54 -1.37 2.32 -13.06
CA SER A 54 -0.04 1.74 -13.25
C SER A 54 0.63 1.39 -11.92
N ASP A 55 1.59 0.49 -11.98
CA ASP A 55 2.39 0.11 -10.80
C ASP A 55 3.05 1.32 -10.15
N LEU A 56 3.14 1.27 -8.83
CA LEU A 56 3.94 2.18 -8.03
C LEU A 56 5.38 1.66 -8.02
N VAL A 57 6.34 2.48 -8.47
CA VAL A 57 7.72 2.03 -8.65
C VAL A 57 8.66 2.75 -7.68
N LEU A 58 9.46 1.97 -6.94
CA LEU A 58 10.65 2.46 -6.24
C LEU A 58 11.88 2.18 -7.10
N SER A 59 12.51 3.22 -7.61
CA SER A 59 13.69 3.12 -8.45
C SER A 59 14.95 3.47 -7.66
N LEU A 60 15.85 2.48 -7.49
CA LEU A 60 17.19 2.62 -6.93
C LEU A 60 18.14 2.89 -8.10
N THR A 61 18.15 4.15 -8.55
CA THR A 61 18.82 4.53 -9.80
C THR A 61 20.34 4.32 -9.75
N HIS A 62 20.93 4.40 -8.56
CA HIS A 62 22.37 4.19 -8.37
C HIS A 62 22.75 2.70 -8.46
N ASP A 63 21.82 1.81 -8.11
CA ASP A 63 22.09 0.37 -8.00
C ASP A 63 21.45 -0.43 -9.14
N GLY A 64 20.78 0.23 -10.09
CA GLY A 64 20.20 -0.42 -11.26
C GLY A 64 19.01 -1.32 -10.95
N ILE A 65 18.29 -1.08 -9.85
CA ILE A 65 17.17 -1.90 -9.37
C ILE A 65 15.88 -1.07 -9.37
N ARG A 66 14.76 -1.69 -9.74
CA ARG A 66 13.40 -1.17 -9.56
C ARG A 66 12.54 -2.19 -8.85
N LEU A 67 11.78 -1.72 -7.90
CA LEU A 67 10.76 -2.50 -7.19
C LEU A 67 9.40 -2.04 -7.68
N LEU A 68 8.65 -2.92 -8.33
CA LEU A 68 7.33 -2.64 -8.88
C LEU A 68 6.26 -3.17 -7.93
N PHE A 69 5.47 -2.25 -7.38
CA PHE A 69 4.38 -2.57 -6.47
C PHE A 69 3.05 -2.46 -7.22
N ASP A 70 2.23 -3.47 -7.08
CA ASP A 70 0.87 -3.44 -7.58
C ASP A 70 0.11 -2.22 -7.00
N SER A 71 -0.52 -1.44 -7.84
CA SER A 71 -1.14 -0.16 -7.46
C SER A 71 -2.30 -0.32 -6.48
N VAL A 72 -3.01 -1.45 -6.56
CA VAL A 72 -4.18 -1.74 -5.74
C VAL A 72 -3.75 -2.24 -4.36
N SER A 73 -3.01 -3.32 -4.29
CA SER A 73 -2.60 -3.95 -3.02
C SER A 73 -1.38 -3.29 -2.38
N GLN A 74 -0.66 -2.44 -3.11
CA GLN A 74 0.61 -1.82 -2.70
C GLN A 74 1.66 -2.83 -2.23
N ARG A 75 1.63 -4.05 -2.79
CA ARG A 75 2.55 -5.14 -2.49
C ARG A 75 3.52 -5.38 -3.65
N LEU A 76 4.74 -5.74 -3.31
CA LEU A 76 5.82 -5.99 -4.26
C LEU A 76 5.45 -7.14 -5.21
N ARG A 77 5.30 -6.80 -6.49
CA ARG A 77 4.92 -7.73 -7.56
C ARG A 77 6.11 -8.24 -8.34
N VAL A 78 7.02 -7.31 -8.71
CA VAL A 78 8.18 -7.60 -9.53
C VAL A 78 9.41 -6.85 -9.01
N ILE A 79 10.56 -7.51 -9.02
CA ILE A 79 11.86 -6.88 -8.83
C ILE A 79 12.56 -6.89 -10.19
N GLU A 80 12.81 -5.71 -10.74
CA GLU A 80 13.55 -5.52 -12.00
C GLU A 80 14.98 -5.09 -11.68
N ILE A 81 15.97 -5.81 -12.19
CA ILE A 81 17.33 -5.34 -12.28
C ILE A 81 17.52 -4.83 -13.72
N PHE A 82 17.45 -3.51 -13.91
CA PHE A 82 17.51 -2.89 -15.23
C PHE A 82 18.94 -2.59 -15.70
N ASN A 83 19.91 -2.71 -14.79
CA ASN A 83 21.33 -2.61 -15.13
C ASN A 83 22.14 -3.58 -14.27
N MET A 84 22.48 -4.73 -14.82
CA MET A 84 23.17 -5.80 -14.12
C MET A 84 24.63 -5.47 -13.78
N ASN A 85 25.24 -4.48 -14.45
CA ASN A 85 26.62 -4.07 -14.18
C ASN A 85 26.79 -3.26 -12.88
N MET A 86 25.68 -2.78 -12.28
CA MET A 86 25.72 -1.95 -11.08
C MET A 86 25.64 -2.74 -9.77
N VAL A 87 25.34 -4.04 -9.86
CA VAL A 87 25.16 -4.93 -8.72
C VAL A 87 25.93 -6.23 -8.91
N LYS A 88 26.38 -6.81 -7.81
CA LYS A 88 26.92 -8.17 -7.82
C LYS A 88 25.80 -9.13 -7.42
N LEU A 89 25.53 -10.10 -8.28
CA LEU A 89 24.44 -11.04 -8.12
C LEU A 89 24.95 -12.46 -7.92
N LYS A 90 24.35 -13.14 -6.94
CA LYS A 90 24.62 -14.53 -6.60
C LYS A 90 23.35 -15.36 -6.70
N TYR A 91 23.53 -16.62 -6.98
CA TYR A 91 22.48 -17.64 -6.87
C TYR A 91 23.05 -18.88 -6.19
N CYS A 92 22.43 -19.34 -5.11
CA CYS A 92 22.95 -20.40 -4.25
C CYS A 92 24.43 -20.17 -3.83
N GLY A 93 24.78 -18.92 -3.52
CA GLY A 93 26.13 -18.51 -3.14
C GLY A 93 27.13 -18.37 -4.29
N ILE A 94 26.75 -18.76 -5.52
CA ILE A 94 27.63 -18.66 -6.70
C ILE A 94 27.38 -17.35 -7.43
N VAL A 95 28.45 -16.59 -7.70
CA VAL A 95 28.38 -15.32 -8.45
C VAL A 95 28.15 -15.63 -9.94
N PHE A 96 27.06 -15.08 -10.49
CA PHE A 96 26.75 -15.18 -11.93
C PHE A 96 26.78 -13.83 -12.67
N SER A 97 26.78 -12.72 -11.93
CA SER A 97 26.91 -11.37 -12.50
C SER A 97 27.72 -10.48 -11.57
N SER A 98 28.81 -9.92 -12.08
CA SER A 98 29.65 -8.93 -11.41
C SER A 98 30.52 -8.23 -12.46
N PRO A 99 31.32 -7.19 -12.11
CA PRO A 99 32.30 -6.62 -13.04
C PRO A 99 33.31 -7.63 -13.59
N GLU A 100 33.56 -8.71 -12.89
CA GLU A 100 34.53 -9.76 -13.24
C GLU A 100 33.84 -10.97 -13.90
N VAL A 101 32.55 -11.21 -13.64
CA VAL A 101 31.76 -12.32 -14.15
C VAL A 101 30.62 -11.76 -15.00
N VAL A 102 30.79 -11.83 -16.33
CA VAL A 102 29.81 -11.32 -17.27
C VAL A 102 28.64 -12.30 -17.38
N PRO A 103 27.38 -11.86 -17.21
CA PRO A 103 26.20 -12.71 -17.25
C PRO A 103 25.81 -13.07 -18.69
N THR A 104 26.61 -13.93 -19.33
CA THR A 104 26.31 -14.50 -20.64
C THR A 104 25.24 -15.58 -20.53
N ILE A 105 24.65 -15.98 -21.67
CA ILE A 105 23.67 -17.10 -21.67
C ILE A 105 24.34 -18.36 -21.11
N ASP A 106 25.56 -18.67 -21.48
CA ASP A 106 26.29 -19.85 -21.00
C ASP A 106 26.49 -19.78 -19.46
N GLN A 107 26.84 -18.59 -18.95
CA GLN A 107 26.98 -18.38 -17.50
C GLN A 107 25.66 -18.55 -16.75
N ILE A 108 24.53 -18.10 -17.34
CA ILE A 108 23.21 -18.25 -16.77
C ILE A 108 22.76 -19.71 -16.80
N ASP A 109 22.95 -20.40 -17.93
CA ASP A 109 22.65 -21.83 -18.03
C ASP A 109 23.49 -22.66 -17.05
N HIS A 110 24.74 -22.29 -16.84
CA HIS A 110 25.60 -22.95 -15.85
C HIS A 110 25.09 -22.73 -14.41
N SER A 111 24.59 -21.52 -14.10
CA SER A 111 24.16 -21.15 -12.76
C SER A 111 22.75 -21.66 -12.40
N PHE A 112 21.82 -21.56 -13.35
CA PHE A 112 20.39 -21.87 -13.13
C PHE A 112 19.93 -23.20 -13.73
N GLY A 113 20.77 -23.82 -14.55
CA GLY A 113 20.44 -25.04 -15.29
C GLY A 113 19.69 -24.78 -16.59
N ALA A 114 19.44 -25.85 -17.34
CA ALA A 114 18.73 -25.78 -18.61
C ALA A 114 17.25 -25.45 -18.38
N THR A 115 16.72 -24.55 -19.21
CA THR A 115 15.31 -24.15 -19.17
C THR A 115 14.63 -24.40 -20.52
N HIS A 116 13.37 -24.00 -20.64
CA HIS A 116 12.64 -24.01 -21.89
C HIS A 116 13.31 -23.09 -22.92
N PRO A 117 13.17 -23.37 -24.22
CA PRO A 117 13.69 -22.50 -25.26
C PRO A 117 13.15 -21.08 -25.04
N GLY A 118 14.08 -20.10 -25.05
CA GLY A 118 13.73 -18.70 -24.87
C GLY A 118 12.85 -18.18 -26.02
N VAL A 119 12.30 -17.00 -25.86
CA VAL A 119 11.45 -16.33 -26.85
C VAL A 119 12.25 -15.19 -27.49
N TYR A 120 12.34 -15.20 -28.83
CA TYR A 120 12.96 -14.12 -29.60
C TYR A 120 11.90 -13.20 -30.20
N ASP A 121 11.99 -11.91 -29.87
CA ASP A 121 11.19 -10.84 -30.46
C ASP A 121 12.05 -10.13 -31.52
N ALA A 122 11.75 -10.40 -32.79
CA ALA A 122 12.52 -9.85 -33.90
C ALA A 122 12.31 -8.33 -34.11
N GLU A 123 11.14 -7.80 -33.71
CA GLU A 123 10.84 -6.36 -33.85
C GLU A 123 11.65 -5.56 -32.84
N LYS A 124 11.73 -6.03 -31.59
CA LYS A 124 12.46 -5.39 -30.51
C LYS A 124 13.94 -5.80 -30.44
N LYS A 125 14.34 -6.81 -31.22
CA LYS A 125 15.69 -7.41 -31.18
C LYS A 125 16.07 -7.89 -29.77
N ILE A 126 15.09 -8.54 -29.10
CA ILE A 126 15.22 -9.00 -27.72
C ILE A 126 15.03 -10.51 -27.69
N PHE A 127 15.96 -11.18 -27.05
CA PHE A 127 15.82 -12.57 -26.66
C PHE A 127 15.53 -12.64 -25.16
N THR A 128 14.48 -13.37 -24.76
CA THR A 128 14.10 -13.55 -23.36
C THR A 128 14.21 -15.01 -22.97
N LEU A 129 14.98 -15.27 -21.94
CA LEU A 129 15.14 -16.59 -21.33
C LEU A 129 14.30 -16.64 -20.05
N ASN A 130 13.30 -17.53 -20.01
CA ASN A 130 12.34 -17.62 -18.92
C ASN A 130 12.58 -18.86 -18.08
N PHE A 131 12.70 -18.65 -16.78
CA PHE A 131 12.63 -19.64 -15.73
C PHE A 131 11.35 -19.42 -14.92
N ARG A 132 10.99 -20.35 -14.10
CA ARG A 132 9.90 -20.13 -13.15
C ARG A 132 10.31 -19.05 -12.12
N GLY A 133 9.56 -17.96 -12.09
CA GLY A 133 9.82 -16.82 -11.19
C GLY A 133 11.04 -15.96 -11.54
N LEU A 134 11.65 -16.18 -12.69
CA LEU A 134 12.83 -15.46 -13.11
C LEU A 134 12.88 -15.31 -14.63
N SER A 135 13.25 -14.14 -15.14
CA SER A 135 13.43 -13.91 -16.57
C SER A 135 14.68 -13.07 -16.82
N PHE A 136 15.45 -13.43 -17.84
CA PHE A 136 16.59 -12.67 -18.33
C PHE A 136 16.30 -12.11 -19.73
N VAL A 137 16.73 -10.90 -19.97
CA VAL A 137 16.57 -10.20 -21.25
C VAL A 137 17.92 -9.91 -21.86
N PHE A 138 18.09 -10.30 -23.11
CA PHE A 138 19.28 -10.11 -23.89
C PHE A 138 18.98 -9.25 -25.10
N HIS A 139 19.81 -8.25 -25.39
CA HIS A 139 19.77 -7.54 -26.66
C HIS A 139 20.58 -8.31 -27.68
N VAL A 140 19.93 -8.69 -28.78
CA VAL A 140 20.56 -9.51 -29.84
C VAL A 140 20.54 -8.74 -31.14
N GLU A 141 21.69 -8.50 -31.75
CA GLU A 141 21.75 -7.86 -33.06
C GLU A 141 21.14 -8.77 -34.14
N GLN A 142 20.58 -8.18 -35.19
CA GLN A 142 19.89 -8.90 -36.27
C GLN A 142 20.76 -9.98 -36.98
N ALA A 143 22.09 -9.83 -36.94
CA ALA A 143 23.04 -10.81 -37.48
C ALA A 143 23.22 -12.06 -36.60
N CYS A 144 22.66 -12.06 -35.38
CA CYS A 144 22.86 -13.07 -34.36
C CYS A 144 21.55 -13.75 -33.94
N GLU A 145 20.61 -13.99 -34.88
CA GLU A 145 19.36 -14.69 -34.55
C GLU A 145 19.61 -16.07 -33.92
N PRO A 146 18.90 -16.42 -32.85
CA PRO A 146 19.08 -17.69 -32.17
C PRO A 146 18.64 -18.83 -33.09
N ARG A 147 19.48 -19.82 -33.29
CA ARG A 147 19.13 -21.05 -33.98
C ARG A 147 18.95 -22.18 -32.95
N TYR A 148 17.76 -22.78 -32.96
CA TYR A 148 17.50 -23.95 -32.17
C TYR A 148 18.06 -25.20 -32.85
N VAL A 149 19.06 -25.82 -32.24
CA VAL A 149 19.58 -27.09 -32.72
C VAL A 149 18.63 -28.21 -32.25
N ARG A 150 18.16 -29.05 -33.19
CA ARG A 150 17.35 -30.24 -32.89
C ARG A 150 18.16 -31.20 -32.00
N GLY A 151 17.72 -31.36 -30.76
CA GLY A 151 18.28 -32.28 -29.78
C GLY A 151 19.06 -31.56 -28.67
N LEU A 152 18.59 -31.69 -27.44
CA LEU A 152 19.22 -31.24 -26.19
C LEU A 152 19.59 -29.75 -26.10
N GLY A 153 18.64 -28.85 -26.46
CA GLY A 153 18.51 -27.54 -25.83
C GLY A 153 19.67 -26.53 -25.90
N SER A 154 20.73 -26.77 -26.65
CA SER A 154 21.77 -25.75 -26.78
C SER A 154 21.37 -24.68 -27.80
N LEU A 155 21.16 -23.48 -27.31
CA LEU A 155 21.01 -22.27 -28.11
C LEU A 155 22.40 -21.94 -28.78
N GLN A 156 22.45 -21.92 -30.11
CA GLN A 156 23.62 -21.43 -30.82
C GLN A 156 23.29 -20.11 -31.48
N PHE A 157 24.14 -19.11 -31.22
CA PHE A 157 24.13 -17.85 -31.94
C PHE A 157 25.05 -17.92 -33.13
N THR A 158 24.62 -17.34 -34.26
CA THR A 158 25.29 -17.48 -35.58
C THR A 158 26.76 -17.08 -35.60
N ASN A 159 27.23 -16.25 -34.66
CA ASN A 159 28.60 -15.77 -34.59
C ASN A 159 29.46 -16.42 -33.49
N GLY A 160 28.96 -17.48 -32.82
CA GLY A 160 29.68 -18.09 -31.71
C GLY A 160 29.82 -17.17 -30.47
N SER A 161 29.19 -16.00 -30.47
CA SER A 161 29.20 -15.08 -29.33
C SER A 161 27.99 -15.40 -28.41
N SER A 162 28.25 -15.51 -27.12
CA SER A 162 27.18 -15.64 -26.13
C SER A 162 26.65 -14.26 -25.73
N PRO A 163 25.40 -13.90 -26.02
CA PRO A 163 24.82 -12.61 -25.63
C PRO A 163 24.89 -12.39 -24.14
N VAL A 164 25.01 -11.12 -23.73
CA VAL A 164 25.06 -10.70 -22.33
C VAL A 164 23.68 -10.24 -21.88
N ALA A 165 23.24 -10.69 -20.70
CA ALA A 165 22.00 -10.25 -20.11
C ALA A 165 22.04 -8.76 -19.78
N SER A 166 21.07 -8.02 -20.29
CA SER A 166 20.91 -6.59 -20.03
C SER A 166 20.02 -6.31 -18.83
N LYS A 167 19.01 -7.16 -18.63
CA LYS A 167 18.02 -7.03 -17.55
C LYS A 167 17.64 -8.39 -16.97
N MET A 168 17.19 -8.37 -15.74
CA MET A 168 16.65 -9.53 -15.05
C MET A 168 15.37 -9.13 -14.30
N TYR A 169 14.41 -10.04 -14.23
CA TYR A 169 13.16 -9.87 -13.47
C TYR A 169 12.98 -11.03 -12.52
N ILE A 170 12.58 -10.72 -11.28
CA ILE A 170 12.15 -11.70 -10.27
C ILE A 170 10.67 -11.45 -10.03
N PHE A 171 9.85 -12.50 -10.14
CA PHE A 171 8.39 -12.41 -10.01
C PHE A 171 7.81 -13.73 -9.52
N ASN A 172 6.53 -13.76 -9.19
CA ASN A 172 5.84 -14.97 -8.77
C ASN A 172 5.12 -15.63 -9.94
N GLY A 173 5.36 -16.93 -10.19
CA GLY A 173 4.70 -17.72 -11.23
C GLY A 173 5.55 -17.91 -12.49
N ASN A 174 4.89 -18.29 -13.59
CA ASN A 174 5.54 -18.73 -14.83
C ASN A 174 5.67 -17.63 -15.88
N SER A 175 4.92 -16.51 -15.74
CA SER A 175 4.90 -15.40 -16.70
C SER A 175 5.03 -14.06 -16.01
N LEU A 176 5.93 -13.22 -16.51
CA LEU A 176 6.10 -11.85 -16.01
C LEU A 176 4.84 -10.99 -16.28
N ILE A 177 4.19 -11.19 -17.42
CA ILE A 177 3.02 -10.40 -17.85
C ILE A 177 1.84 -10.65 -16.92
N ASP A 178 1.62 -11.92 -16.55
CA ASP A 178 0.48 -12.34 -15.72
C ASP A 178 0.83 -12.40 -14.22
N SER A 179 2.05 -11.96 -13.85
CA SER A 179 2.50 -12.02 -12.47
C SER A 179 1.63 -11.16 -11.56
N LYS A 180 1.22 -11.72 -10.43
CA LYS A 180 0.49 -11.00 -9.37
C LYS A 180 1.34 -11.01 -8.11
N PRO A 181 1.20 -9.98 -7.25
CA PRO A 181 1.90 -9.99 -5.98
C PRO A 181 1.39 -11.17 -5.14
N PRO A 182 2.27 -12.00 -4.58
CA PRO A 182 1.86 -13.03 -3.65
C PRO A 182 1.23 -12.39 -2.41
N PRO A 183 0.43 -13.15 -1.62
CA PRO A 183 -0.07 -12.65 -0.35
C PRO A 183 1.08 -12.20 0.55
N LEU A 184 0.83 -11.24 1.47
CA LEU A 184 1.85 -10.75 2.40
C LEU A 184 2.57 -11.93 3.06
N PRO A 185 3.90 -12.04 2.92
CA PRO A 185 4.66 -13.13 3.52
C PRO A 185 4.57 -13.10 5.04
N ILE A 186 4.54 -14.25 5.69
CA ILE A 186 4.45 -14.33 7.15
C ILE A 186 5.65 -13.65 7.81
N SER A 187 6.84 -13.76 7.23
CA SER A 187 8.04 -13.05 7.68
C SER A 187 7.90 -11.52 7.69
N CYS A 188 6.90 -10.98 7.00
CA CYS A 188 6.60 -9.55 6.95
C CYS A 188 5.55 -9.10 7.99
N PHE A 189 5.00 -9.99 8.81
CA PHE A 189 3.99 -9.64 9.82
C PHE A 189 4.60 -8.91 11.02
N PHE A 190 5.83 -9.23 11.41
CA PHE A 190 6.52 -8.62 12.57
C PHE A 190 5.65 -8.54 13.83
N SER A 191 4.85 -9.58 14.09
CA SER A 191 3.89 -9.67 15.21
C SER A 191 2.79 -8.60 15.22
N HIS A 192 2.56 -7.90 14.11
CA HIS A 192 1.47 -6.94 13.98
C HIS A 192 0.26 -7.56 13.26
N PRO A 193 -0.98 -7.20 13.65
CA PRO A 193 -2.15 -7.53 12.86
C PRO A 193 -2.19 -6.68 11.58
N TYR A 194 -2.73 -7.26 10.51
CA TYR A 194 -2.96 -6.59 9.24
C TYR A 194 -4.45 -6.59 8.91
N LEU A 195 -4.93 -5.52 8.31
CA LEU A 195 -6.32 -5.41 7.91
C LEU A 195 -6.57 -6.20 6.62
N GLN A 196 -7.56 -7.10 6.66
CA GLN A 196 -8.09 -7.75 5.47
C GLN A 196 -9.29 -6.98 4.92
N ASN A 197 -10.20 -6.55 5.80
CA ASN A 197 -11.37 -5.75 5.45
C ASN A 197 -11.89 -5.02 6.69
N LEU A 198 -12.48 -3.84 6.48
CA LEU A 198 -13.19 -3.06 7.49
C LEU A 198 -14.60 -2.73 6.97
N GLU A 199 -15.62 -3.08 7.73
CA GLU A 199 -17.00 -2.71 7.45
C GLU A 199 -17.44 -1.62 8.43
N VAL A 200 -17.96 -0.51 7.91
CA VAL A 200 -18.50 0.58 8.74
C VAL A 200 -19.91 0.20 9.18
N LEU A 201 -20.09 0.07 10.49
CA LEU A 201 -21.38 -0.28 11.09
C LEU A 201 -22.26 0.97 11.19
N ARG A 202 -23.40 0.97 10.50
CA ARG A 202 -24.35 2.08 10.47
C ARG A 202 -25.76 1.59 10.77
N HIS A 203 -26.54 2.43 11.44
CA HIS A 203 -27.96 2.20 11.69
C HIS A 203 -28.71 3.53 11.64
N ASN A 204 -29.80 3.60 10.89
CA ASN A 204 -30.60 4.81 10.71
C ASN A 204 -29.76 6.06 10.37
N ASN A 205 -28.85 5.94 9.40
CA ASN A 205 -27.91 6.98 8.96
C ASN A 205 -26.87 7.42 10.02
N ALA A 206 -26.83 6.78 11.19
CA ALA A 206 -25.83 7.03 12.21
C ALA A 206 -24.73 5.97 12.19
N THR A 207 -23.49 6.39 12.30
CA THR A 207 -22.33 5.49 12.43
C THR A 207 -22.23 5.02 13.89
N LEU A 208 -22.18 3.72 14.08
CA LEU A 208 -22.08 3.08 15.41
C LEU A 208 -20.65 2.67 15.74
N GLY A 209 -19.87 2.35 14.73
CA GLY A 209 -18.52 1.83 14.87
C GLY A 209 -18.01 1.14 13.62
N VAL A 210 -17.05 0.25 13.80
CA VAL A 210 -16.41 -0.50 12.72
C VAL A 210 -16.27 -1.99 13.08
N LYS A 211 -16.38 -2.84 12.08
CA LYS A 211 -16.10 -4.27 12.17
C LYS A 211 -14.88 -4.58 11.33
N LEU A 212 -13.84 -5.12 11.96
CA LEU A 212 -12.55 -5.37 11.35
C LEU A 212 -12.34 -6.88 11.19
N SER A 213 -11.95 -7.28 9.97
CA SER A 213 -11.42 -8.62 9.69
C SER A 213 -9.90 -8.50 9.66
N LEU A 214 -9.23 -9.11 10.63
CA LEU A 214 -7.80 -8.99 10.86
C LEU A 214 -7.08 -10.28 10.47
N LEU A 215 -5.89 -10.15 9.91
CA LEU A 215 -4.92 -11.22 9.70
C LEU A 215 -3.82 -11.11 10.74
N CYS A 216 -3.61 -12.17 11.50
CA CYS A 216 -2.58 -12.27 12.53
C CYS A 216 -1.68 -13.48 12.26
N GLU A 217 -0.47 -13.41 12.76
CA GLU A 217 0.38 -14.58 12.91
C GLU A 217 -0.08 -15.35 14.14
N GLY A 218 -0.30 -16.64 13.97
CA GLY A 218 -0.77 -17.52 15.05
C GLY A 218 0.16 -18.68 15.31
N PRO A 219 0.06 -19.32 16.50
CA PRO A 219 0.81 -20.49 16.81
C PRO A 219 0.43 -21.63 15.85
N SER A 220 1.44 -22.28 15.32
CA SER A 220 1.28 -23.51 14.53
C SER A 220 1.71 -24.71 15.36
N GLN A 221 0.94 -25.79 15.29
CA GLN A 221 1.36 -27.09 15.82
C GLN A 221 2.50 -27.72 15.01
N VAL A 222 2.73 -27.18 13.82
CA VAL A 222 3.85 -27.52 12.92
C VAL A 222 4.77 -26.31 12.90
N LEU A 223 6.06 -26.50 12.77
CA LEU A 223 7.13 -25.49 12.83
C LEU A 223 6.96 -24.24 11.92
N GLU A 224 5.91 -24.19 11.08
CA GLU A 224 5.62 -23.06 10.21
C GLU A 224 4.53 -22.17 10.80
N PRO A 225 4.77 -20.86 10.95
CA PRO A 225 3.75 -19.90 11.38
C PRO A 225 2.58 -19.89 10.38
N ARG A 226 1.35 -19.90 10.90
CA ARG A 226 0.13 -19.86 10.08
C ARG A 226 -0.58 -18.53 10.23
N ARG A 227 -1.24 -18.12 9.15
CA ARG A 227 -2.15 -16.97 9.19
C ARG A 227 -3.45 -17.36 9.86
N HIS A 228 -3.86 -16.56 10.82
CA HIS A 228 -5.16 -16.63 11.44
C HIS A 228 -5.95 -15.39 11.09
N SER A 229 -7.24 -15.56 10.79
CA SER A 229 -8.17 -14.44 10.65
C SER A 229 -9.04 -14.37 11.89
N CYS A 230 -9.24 -13.17 12.40
CA CYS A 230 -10.19 -12.89 13.47
C CYS A 230 -11.06 -11.68 13.10
N VAL A 231 -12.29 -11.70 13.59
CA VAL A 231 -13.24 -10.60 13.37
C VAL A 231 -13.48 -9.90 14.68
N GLN A 232 -13.32 -8.57 14.70
CA GLN A 232 -13.46 -7.74 15.88
C GLN A 232 -14.41 -6.57 15.58
N GLU A 233 -15.23 -6.19 16.56
CA GLU A 233 -16.11 -5.04 16.48
C GLU A 233 -15.69 -3.97 17.49
N LEU A 234 -15.51 -2.74 17.02
CA LEU A 234 -15.26 -1.56 17.84
C LEU A 234 -16.39 -0.56 17.67
N LYS A 235 -17.00 -0.16 18.77
CA LYS A 235 -18.07 0.84 18.78
C LYS A 235 -17.57 2.15 19.39
N PHE A 236 -18.23 3.24 19.03
CA PHE A 236 -17.99 4.50 19.71
C PHE A 236 -18.29 4.38 21.20
N GLY A 237 -17.51 5.06 22.05
CA GLY A 237 -17.60 4.95 23.49
C GLY A 237 -16.80 3.76 24.09
N SER A 238 -16.24 2.87 23.29
CA SER A 238 -15.34 1.81 23.79
C SER A 238 -14.17 2.41 24.56
N SER A 239 -13.72 1.71 25.60
CA SER A 239 -12.58 2.13 26.42
C SER A 239 -11.24 1.89 25.69
N VAL A 240 -10.18 2.53 26.17
CA VAL A 240 -8.82 2.25 25.72
C VAL A 240 -8.46 0.78 25.87
N GLN A 241 -8.89 0.17 26.99
CA GLN A 241 -8.62 -1.24 27.26
C GLN A 241 -9.31 -2.15 26.24
N ASP A 242 -10.54 -1.85 25.84
CA ASP A 242 -11.27 -2.60 24.82
C ASP A 242 -10.50 -2.55 23.49
N VAL A 243 -10.06 -1.34 23.07
CA VAL A 243 -9.29 -1.16 21.83
C VAL A 243 -7.96 -1.90 21.89
N LEU A 244 -7.22 -1.80 22.99
CA LEU A 244 -5.94 -2.52 23.15
C LEU A 244 -6.13 -4.04 23.19
N SER A 245 -7.21 -4.53 23.77
CA SER A 245 -7.51 -5.96 23.83
C SER A 245 -7.86 -6.52 22.45
N LEU A 246 -8.51 -5.71 21.59
CA LEU A 246 -8.97 -6.14 20.27
C LEU A 246 -7.91 -5.94 19.17
N LEU A 247 -7.18 -4.82 19.20
CA LEU A 247 -6.23 -4.44 18.14
C LEU A 247 -4.76 -4.59 18.54
N GLY A 248 -4.48 -4.81 19.82
CA GLY A 248 -3.13 -4.79 20.35
C GLY A 248 -2.56 -3.38 20.55
N ALA A 249 -1.27 -3.28 20.75
CA ALA A 249 -0.59 -2.00 20.94
C ALA A 249 -0.60 -1.17 19.64
N PRO A 250 -0.85 0.16 19.73
CA PRO A 250 -0.77 1.04 18.57
C PRO A 250 0.69 1.19 18.10
N SER A 251 0.88 1.42 16.81
CA SER A 251 2.20 1.74 16.24
C SER A 251 2.74 3.06 16.80
N ARG A 252 1.85 4.01 17.14
CA ARG A 252 2.20 5.33 17.69
C ARG A 252 1.05 5.88 18.52
N VAL A 253 1.40 6.62 19.58
CA VAL A 253 0.45 7.46 20.32
C VAL A 253 0.76 8.93 20.01
N PHE A 254 -0.25 9.67 19.59
CA PHE A 254 -0.11 11.09 19.26
C PHE A 254 -1.10 11.91 20.08
N TYR A 255 -0.58 12.77 20.95
CA TYR A 255 -1.38 13.71 21.73
C TYR A 255 -1.68 14.94 20.86
N LYS A 256 -2.95 15.35 20.83
CA LYS A 256 -3.38 16.53 20.12
C LYS A 256 -2.85 17.77 20.88
N ALA A 257 -1.69 18.26 20.47
CA ALA A 257 -1.19 19.53 20.96
C ALA A 257 -2.18 20.63 20.54
N GLU A 258 -2.52 21.51 21.47
CA GLU A 258 -3.43 22.64 21.40
C GLU A 258 -4.23 22.81 20.11
N ASP A 259 -5.54 22.88 20.24
CA ASP A 259 -6.44 23.19 19.11
C ASP A 259 -6.03 24.56 18.53
N LYS A 260 -5.32 24.57 17.40
CA LYS A 260 -4.89 25.81 16.72
C LYS A 260 -6.07 26.73 16.42
N MET A 261 -7.29 26.21 16.34
CA MET A 261 -8.53 26.96 16.22
C MET A 261 -8.88 27.74 17.48
N ARG A 262 -8.36 27.36 18.65
CA ARG A 262 -8.55 28.11 19.90
C ARG A 262 -7.84 29.46 19.90
N ILE A 263 -6.70 29.57 19.21
CA ILE A 263 -5.94 30.82 19.13
C ILE A 263 -6.74 31.93 18.43
N HIS A 264 -7.62 31.54 17.51
CA HIS A 264 -8.47 32.47 16.75
C HIS A 264 -9.90 32.61 17.31
N SER A 265 -10.22 31.94 18.42
CA SER A 265 -11.53 32.09 19.07
C SER A 265 -11.63 33.44 19.79
N PRO A 266 -12.76 34.20 19.65
CA PRO A 266 -12.94 35.50 20.33
C PRO A 266 -13.05 35.33 21.82
N GLN A 267 -12.39 34.72 22.56
CA GLN A 267 -12.32 34.52 24.03
C GLN A 267 -11.32 33.43 24.42
N ALA A 268 -10.33 33.17 23.54
CA ALA A 268 -9.31 32.13 23.77
C ALA A 268 -8.58 32.32 25.11
N HIS A 269 -8.35 33.56 25.51
CA HIS A 269 -7.63 33.92 26.74
C HIS A 269 -8.43 33.69 28.04
N LEU A 270 -9.77 33.54 27.93
CA LEU A 270 -10.65 33.29 29.07
C LEU A 270 -10.92 31.79 29.32
N ARG A 271 -10.55 30.93 28.37
CA ARG A 271 -10.71 29.49 28.51
C ARG A 271 -9.43 28.88 29.09
N ALA A 272 -9.54 28.30 30.28
CA ALA A 272 -8.48 27.54 30.88
C ALA A 272 -7.93 26.49 29.87
N PRO A 273 -6.60 26.27 29.79
CA PRO A 273 -6.04 25.20 29.00
C PRO A 273 -6.73 23.90 29.38
N ALA A 274 -7.19 23.14 28.38
CA ALA A 274 -7.80 21.85 28.65
C ALA A 274 -6.77 20.98 29.35
N LEU A 275 -7.01 20.64 30.61
CA LEU A 275 -6.14 19.78 31.42
C LEU A 275 -5.92 18.41 30.80
N PHE A 276 -6.81 18.03 29.84
CA PHE A 276 -6.79 16.73 29.20
C PHE A 276 -6.93 16.92 27.68
N SER A 277 -5.85 16.66 26.96
CA SER A 277 -5.86 16.69 25.49
C SER A 277 -6.34 15.35 24.94
N ASP A 278 -7.20 15.40 23.92
CA ASP A 278 -7.55 14.20 23.14
C ASP A 278 -6.28 13.63 22.50
N TYR A 279 -6.25 12.31 22.31
CA TYR A 279 -5.10 11.63 21.76
C TYR A 279 -5.50 10.55 20.77
N PHE A 280 -4.60 10.31 19.78
CA PHE A 280 -4.75 9.29 18.77
C PHE A 280 -3.91 8.06 19.10
N TYR A 281 -4.49 6.89 18.87
CA TYR A 281 -3.78 5.65 18.64
C TYR A 281 -3.71 5.41 17.13
N ASN A 282 -2.49 5.45 16.59
CA ASN A 282 -2.23 5.24 15.17
C ASN A 282 -1.88 3.77 14.93
N TYR A 283 -2.67 3.07 14.10
CA TYR A 283 -2.44 1.69 13.71
C TYR A 283 -2.01 1.66 12.23
N PHE A 284 -0.71 1.80 11.98
CA PHE A 284 -0.19 1.96 10.62
C PHE A 284 -0.49 0.74 9.73
N THR A 285 -0.36 -0.48 10.24
CA THR A 285 -0.63 -1.72 9.51
C THR A 285 -2.11 -1.97 9.20
N LEU A 286 -3.01 -1.27 9.91
CA LEU A 286 -4.46 -1.32 9.70
C LEU A 286 -4.96 -0.16 8.83
N GLY A 287 -4.13 0.86 8.60
CA GLY A 287 -4.55 2.09 7.94
C GLY A 287 -5.58 2.88 8.76
N LEU A 288 -5.53 2.80 10.08
CA LEU A 288 -6.57 3.26 10.97
C LEU A 288 -6.00 4.13 12.10
N ASP A 289 -6.66 5.28 12.36
CA ASP A 289 -6.46 6.04 13.59
C ASP A 289 -7.70 6.00 14.45
N VAL A 290 -7.49 5.89 15.75
CA VAL A 290 -8.53 5.89 16.78
C VAL A 290 -8.31 7.08 17.71
N LEU A 291 -9.26 8.01 17.77
CA LEU A 291 -9.23 9.16 18.67
C LEU A 291 -9.98 8.90 19.96
N PHE A 292 -9.32 9.13 21.08
CA PHE A 292 -9.89 9.07 22.41
C PHE A 292 -10.12 10.46 22.99
N ASP A 293 -11.22 10.59 23.73
CA ASP A 293 -11.47 11.73 24.59
C ASP A 293 -10.44 11.79 25.72
N GLY A 294 -9.81 12.94 25.89
CA GLY A 294 -8.75 13.11 26.91
C GLY A 294 -9.26 13.06 28.35
N LYS A 295 -10.56 13.30 28.59
CA LYS A 295 -11.15 13.33 29.93
C LYS A 295 -11.67 11.95 30.38
N HIS A 296 -12.38 11.26 29.48
CA HIS A 296 -13.07 10.00 29.84
C HIS A 296 -12.39 8.77 29.24
N HIS A 297 -11.38 8.97 28.37
CA HIS A 297 -10.65 7.90 27.67
C HIS A 297 -11.58 6.98 26.85
N ARG A 298 -12.61 7.60 26.23
CA ARG A 298 -13.59 6.91 25.38
C ARG A 298 -13.34 7.21 23.92
N LEU A 299 -13.57 6.23 23.07
CA LEU A 299 -13.43 6.31 21.64
C LEU A 299 -14.45 7.28 21.04
N LYS A 300 -13.97 8.33 20.34
CA LYS A 300 -14.78 9.39 19.73
C LYS A 300 -14.83 9.34 18.21
N LYS A 301 -13.74 8.89 17.57
CA LYS A 301 -13.57 9.05 16.15
C LYS A 301 -12.65 7.96 15.57
N PHE A 302 -12.95 7.54 14.34
CA PHE A 302 -12.05 6.77 13.51
C PHE A 302 -11.59 7.62 12.32
N VAL A 303 -10.35 7.43 11.86
CA VAL A 303 -9.84 7.95 10.59
C VAL A 303 -9.29 6.79 9.77
N LEU A 304 -9.89 6.56 8.61
CA LEU A 304 -9.52 5.49 7.67
C LEU A 304 -8.64 6.09 6.58
N HIS A 305 -7.44 5.56 6.39
CA HIS A 305 -6.45 6.08 5.43
C HIS A 305 -6.40 5.22 4.17
N THR A 306 -6.50 5.84 3.01
CA THR A 306 -6.44 5.14 1.71
C THR A 306 -5.02 5.00 1.17
N ASN A 307 -4.07 5.71 1.75
CA ASN A 307 -2.65 5.67 1.41
C ASN A 307 -2.36 5.89 -0.09
N TYR A 308 -2.97 6.90 -0.71
CA TYR A 308 -2.64 7.28 -2.07
C TYR A 308 -1.33 8.06 -2.18
N PRO A 309 -0.47 7.76 -3.18
CA PRO A 309 0.70 8.59 -3.48
C PRO A 309 0.25 10.02 -3.85
N GLY A 310 1.08 11.00 -3.51
CA GLY A 310 0.73 12.41 -3.63
C GLY A 310 0.01 13.00 -2.41
N HIS A 311 -0.40 12.18 -1.44
CA HIS A 311 -0.90 12.66 -0.15
C HIS A 311 0.24 12.78 0.88
N TYR A 312 0.20 13.77 1.77
CA TYR A 312 1.27 14.03 2.75
C TYR A 312 1.53 12.86 3.72
N ASN A 313 0.52 12.03 3.97
CA ASN A 313 0.63 10.82 4.80
C ASN A 313 1.02 9.57 4.01
N PHE A 314 1.27 9.71 2.71
CA PHE A 314 1.67 8.56 1.89
C PHE A 314 2.85 7.82 2.52
N ASN A 315 2.79 6.50 2.51
CA ASN A 315 3.77 5.60 3.08
C ASN A 315 3.81 5.52 4.63
N MET A 316 2.99 6.27 5.36
CA MET A 316 2.86 6.09 6.81
C MET A 316 1.94 4.93 7.17
N TYR A 317 0.88 4.75 6.39
CA TYR A 317 -0.17 3.75 6.63
C TYR A 317 -0.19 2.70 5.54
N HIS A 318 -0.67 1.50 5.86
CA HIS A 318 -1.21 0.60 4.87
C HIS A 318 -2.57 1.13 4.40
N ARG A 319 -3.02 0.76 3.19
CA ARG A 319 -4.36 1.11 2.74
C ARG A 319 -5.40 0.43 3.63
N CYS A 320 -6.31 1.22 4.17
CA CYS A 320 -7.47 0.71 4.89
C CYS A 320 -8.48 0.18 3.88
N GLU A 321 -8.63 -1.12 3.80
CA GLU A 321 -9.63 -1.78 2.96
C GLU A 321 -11.00 -1.69 3.65
N PHE A 322 -11.76 -0.64 3.36
CA PHE A 322 -13.05 -0.41 3.99
C PHE A 322 -14.22 -0.52 3.01
N ASN A 323 -15.39 -0.88 3.56
CA ASN A 323 -16.68 -0.80 2.91
C ASN A 323 -17.61 0.09 3.76
N LEU A 324 -18.11 1.15 3.13
CA LEU A 324 -19.02 2.11 3.71
C LEU A 324 -20.29 2.17 2.88
N HIS A 325 -21.43 1.81 3.46
CA HIS A 325 -22.73 1.88 2.80
C HIS A 325 -23.43 3.19 3.14
N LEU A 326 -23.71 4.00 2.12
CA LEU A 326 -24.41 5.27 2.24
C LEU A 326 -25.77 5.21 1.54
N PRO A 327 -26.80 5.89 2.05
CA PRO A 327 -28.07 5.98 1.37
C PRO A 327 -27.90 6.75 0.04
N ALA A 328 -28.42 6.19 -1.03
CA ALA A 328 -28.44 6.86 -2.30
C ALA A 328 -29.50 7.97 -2.32
N ARG A 329 -29.19 9.08 -2.96
CA ARG A 329 -30.14 10.16 -3.19
C ARG A 329 -31.32 9.64 -4.01
N SER A 330 -32.53 9.80 -3.51
CA SER A 330 -33.76 9.47 -4.26
C SER A 330 -33.78 10.29 -5.56
N PRO A 331 -34.07 9.68 -6.72
CA PRO A 331 -34.28 10.43 -7.94
C PRO A 331 -35.44 11.42 -7.73
N SER A 332 -35.30 12.64 -8.27
CA SER A 332 -36.32 13.66 -8.16
C SER A 332 -37.66 13.13 -8.69
N ALA A 333 -38.75 13.55 -8.08
CA ALA A 333 -40.13 13.06 -8.32
C ALA A 333 -40.64 13.08 -9.77
N GLU A 334 -39.87 13.66 -10.71
CA GLU A 334 -40.19 13.69 -12.14
C GLU A 334 -39.76 12.42 -12.91
N ALA A 335 -38.87 11.58 -12.33
CA ALA A 335 -38.38 10.34 -12.97
C ALA A 335 -39.19 9.09 -12.61
N THR A 336 -40.27 9.19 -11.86
CA THR A 336 -41.03 8.08 -11.24
C THR A 336 -41.95 7.31 -12.23
N ARG A 337 -41.59 7.17 -13.50
CA ARG A 337 -42.40 6.39 -14.46
C ARG A 337 -41.80 5.07 -14.95
N LEU A 338 -40.59 4.74 -14.53
CA LEU A 338 -40.00 3.42 -14.74
C LEU A 338 -39.58 2.89 -13.38
N ILE A 339 -40.00 1.67 -13.06
CA ILE A 339 -39.57 0.95 -11.85
C ILE A 339 -38.05 0.82 -11.91
N ASP A 340 -37.38 1.85 -11.38
CA ASP A 340 -35.92 1.89 -11.35
C ASP A 340 -35.49 1.07 -10.13
N LEU A 341 -34.94 -0.11 -10.38
CA LEU A 341 -34.25 -0.99 -9.45
C LEU A 341 -32.87 -0.38 -9.06
N SER A 342 -32.74 0.95 -9.00
CA SER A 342 -31.53 1.59 -8.51
C SER A 342 -31.30 1.19 -7.04
N PRO A 343 -30.09 0.76 -6.68
CA PRO A 343 -29.81 0.35 -5.30
C PRO A 343 -30.09 1.52 -4.36
N THR A 344 -30.81 1.25 -3.29
CA THR A 344 -31.10 2.24 -2.23
C THR A 344 -29.87 2.69 -1.48
N PHE A 345 -28.74 2.00 -1.67
CA PHE A 345 -27.44 2.30 -1.06
C PHE A 345 -26.34 2.29 -2.11
N ILE A 346 -25.31 3.12 -1.88
CA ILE A 346 -24.04 3.06 -2.59
C ILE A 346 -22.98 2.52 -1.64
N THR A 347 -22.04 1.77 -2.17
CA THR A 347 -20.87 1.30 -1.41
C THR A 347 -19.67 2.15 -1.78
N VAL A 348 -19.11 2.84 -0.79
CA VAL A 348 -17.87 3.61 -0.91
C VAL A 348 -16.73 2.76 -0.35
N THR A 349 -15.65 2.65 -1.09
CA THR A 349 -14.46 1.87 -0.74
C THR A 349 -13.20 2.74 -0.79
N ALA A 350 -12.07 2.20 -0.42
CA ALA A 350 -10.77 2.85 -0.57
C ALA A 350 -10.42 3.22 -2.03
N TYR A 351 -11.12 2.66 -3.01
CA TYR A 351 -10.90 2.85 -4.44
C TYR A 351 -11.91 3.77 -5.12
N SER A 352 -12.94 4.21 -4.38
CA SER A 352 -13.99 5.07 -4.92
C SER A 352 -13.45 6.47 -5.21
N ARG A 353 -13.91 7.04 -6.32
CA ARG A 353 -13.65 8.44 -6.67
C ARG A 353 -14.76 9.34 -6.11
N TRP A 354 -14.38 10.53 -5.66
CA TRP A 354 -15.33 11.45 -5.04
C TRP A 354 -16.37 11.99 -6.02
N ASP A 355 -16.00 12.24 -7.29
CA ASP A 355 -16.91 12.64 -8.35
C ASP A 355 -18.08 11.66 -8.52
N GLU A 356 -17.82 10.35 -8.49
CA GLU A 356 -18.85 9.30 -8.57
C GLU A 356 -19.73 9.22 -7.32
N VAL A 357 -19.13 9.46 -6.14
CA VAL A 357 -19.82 9.42 -4.86
C VAL A 357 -20.73 10.64 -4.69
N CYS A 358 -20.23 11.86 -4.99
CA CYS A 358 -20.94 13.10 -4.75
C CYS A 358 -22.21 13.27 -5.61
N GLU A 359 -22.27 12.64 -6.79
CA GLU A 359 -23.45 12.64 -7.63
C GLU A 359 -24.64 11.87 -7.00
N ARG A 360 -24.32 10.85 -6.18
CA ARG A 360 -25.30 9.89 -5.65
C ARG A 360 -25.63 10.11 -4.17
N VAL A 361 -24.86 10.92 -3.46
CA VAL A 361 -25.02 11.16 -2.02
C VAL A 361 -25.34 12.63 -1.76
N GLN A 362 -26.14 12.90 -0.73
CA GLN A 362 -26.35 14.25 -0.26
C GLN A 362 -25.15 14.70 0.58
N HIS A 363 -24.41 15.67 0.10
CA HIS A 363 -23.21 16.20 0.77
C HIS A 363 -23.27 17.71 0.96
N SER A 364 -22.35 18.28 1.77
CA SER A 364 -22.19 19.70 1.92
C SER A 364 -21.78 20.33 0.58
N SER A 365 -22.45 21.41 0.17
CA SER A 365 -22.24 22.07 -1.14
C SER A 365 -20.89 22.77 -1.27
N ARG A 366 -20.24 23.09 -0.15
CA ARG A 366 -18.93 23.76 -0.13
C ARG A 366 -17.94 22.98 0.71
N PRO A 367 -16.81 22.55 0.12
CA PRO A 367 -15.76 21.88 0.88
C PRO A 367 -14.99 22.87 1.77
N ILE A 368 -14.44 22.36 2.85
CA ILE A 368 -13.42 23.05 3.63
C ILE A 368 -12.08 22.71 3.01
N VAL A 369 -11.31 23.74 2.63
CA VAL A 369 -9.98 23.54 2.05
C VAL A 369 -8.95 23.41 3.17
N LEU A 370 -8.23 22.30 3.19
CA LEU A 370 -7.13 22.07 4.12
C LEU A 370 -5.80 22.43 3.46
N HIS A 371 -5.18 23.51 3.93
CA HIS A 371 -3.81 23.86 3.59
C HIS A 371 -2.86 23.33 4.67
N ARG A 372 -2.03 22.39 4.30
CA ARG A 372 -1.02 21.81 5.22
C ARG A 372 0.34 22.46 4.94
N SER A 373 0.50 23.74 5.30
CA SER A 373 1.80 24.40 5.32
C SER A 373 2.41 24.26 6.72
N SER A 374 3.69 23.91 6.80
CA SER A 374 4.43 24.02 8.05
C SER A 374 4.90 25.48 8.23
N SER A 375 5.08 25.90 9.48
CA SER A 375 5.61 27.23 9.82
C SER A 375 7.01 27.52 9.25
N THR A 376 7.72 26.47 8.84
CA THR A 376 9.08 26.52 8.28
C THR A 376 9.16 26.35 6.77
N ASN A 377 8.08 25.89 6.12
CA ASN A 377 8.07 25.62 4.69
C ASN A 377 6.83 26.28 4.06
N THR A 378 7.05 27.37 3.31
CA THR A 378 6.00 28.12 2.61
C THR A 378 5.44 27.40 1.38
N THR A 379 6.13 26.38 0.90
CA THR A 379 5.69 25.53 -0.22
C THR A 379 5.08 24.25 0.31
N ASN A 380 3.80 24.01 0.00
CA ASN A 380 3.16 22.72 0.22
C ASN A 380 3.32 21.86 -1.03
N PRO A 381 4.27 20.91 -1.05
CA PRO A 381 4.54 20.10 -2.25
C PRO A 381 3.38 19.14 -2.59
N PHE A 382 2.48 18.87 -1.63
CA PHE A 382 1.36 17.93 -1.81
C PHE A 382 0.05 18.62 -2.18
N GLY A 383 0.03 19.97 -2.28
CA GLY A 383 -1.17 20.72 -2.57
C GLY A 383 -2.16 20.77 -1.41
N SER A 384 -3.36 21.25 -1.68
CA SER A 384 -4.46 21.35 -0.74
C SER A 384 -5.40 20.16 -0.92
N THR A 385 -6.02 19.70 0.18
CA THR A 385 -7.11 18.73 0.14
C THR A 385 -8.44 19.39 0.48
N PHE A 386 -9.54 18.74 0.07
CA PHE A 386 -10.90 19.24 0.22
C PHE A 386 -11.70 18.34 1.13
N CYS A 387 -12.29 18.87 2.19
CA CYS A 387 -13.11 18.10 3.12
C CYS A 387 -14.60 18.31 2.84
N TYR A 388 -15.31 17.23 2.58
CA TYR A 388 -16.75 17.19 2.37
C TYR A 388 -17.43 16.46 3.51
N GLY A 389 -18.46 17.07 4.10
CA GLY A 389 -19.29 16.46 5.14
C GLY A 389 -20.48 15.71 4.53
N VAL A 390 -20.70 14.50 4.95
CA VAL A 390 -21.86 13.66 4.65
C VAL A 390 -22.37 13.07 5.95
N GLU A 391 -23.46 13.58 6.48
CA GLU A 391 -24.00 13.17 7.79
C GLU A 391 -22.93 13.25 8.90
N ASP A 392 -22.59 12.15 9.53
CA ASP A 392 -21.56 12.00 10.58
C ASP A 392 -20.17 11.58 10.03
N ILE A 393 -19.95 11.77 8.73
CA ILE A 393 -18.75 11.35 8.02
C ILE A 393 -18.10 12.55 7.33
N ILE A 394 -16.77 12.62 7.34
CA ILE A 394 -16.01 13.59 6.55
C ILE A 394 -15.08 12.85 5.58
N PHE A 395 -15.20 13.19 4.30
CA PHE A 395 -14.31 12.73 3.24
C PHE A 395 -13.23 13.77 2.96
N GLU A 396 -11.98 13.41 3.13
CA GLU A 396 -10.84 14.21 2.66
C GLU A 396 -10.50 13.79 1.24
N VAL A 397 -10.58 14.70 0.29
CA VAL A 397 -10.46 14.45 -1.15
C VAL A 397 -9.24 15.17 -1.70
N MET A 398 -8.44 14.50 -2.50
CA MET A 398 -7.30 15.05 -3.21
C MET A 398 -7.73 15.79 -4.49
N PRO A 399 -6.87 16.65 -5.08
CA PRO A 399 -7.18 17.37 -6.32
C PRO A 399 -7.57 16.48 -7.51
N ASN A 400 -7.10 15.23 -7.54
CA ASN A 400 -7.43 14.22 -8.56
C ASN A 400 -8.72 13.43 -8.26
N ASN A 401 -9.58 13.92 -7.36
CA ASN A 401 -10.84 13.29 -6.93
C ASN A 401 -10.70 11.93 -6.20
N LEU A 402 -9.50 11.54 -5.78
CA LEU A 402 -9.32 10.36 -4.95
C LEU A 402 -9.58 10.71 -3.47
N ILE A 403 -10.25 9.82 -2.76
CA ILE A 403 -10.51 9.96 -1.33
C ILE A 403 -9.24 9.59 -0.56
N ALA A 404 -8.62 10.56 0.10
CA ALA A 404 -7.38 10.38 0.86
C ALA A 404 -7.62 9.79 2.24
N SER A 405 -8.71 10.19 2.89
CA SER A 405 -9.12 9.64 4.18
C SER A 405 -10.62 9.79 4.41
N VAL A 406 -11.16 8.94 5.26
CA VAL A 406 -12.55 8.99 5.72
C VAL A 406 -12.55 9.10 7.24
N THR A 407 -13.16 10.16 7.76
CA THR A 407 -13.31 10.36 9.19
C THR A 407 -14.75 10.05 9.62
N LEU A 408 -14.90 9.15 10.58
CA LEU A 408 -16.17 8.72 11.14
C LEU A 408 -16.33 9.29 12.56
N TYR A 409 -17.49 9.87 12.85
CA TYR A 409 -17.83 10.42 14.15
C TYR A 409 -18.98 9.64 14.80
N ALA A 410 -19.06 9.69 16.12
CA ALA A 410 -20.27 9.25 16.81
C ALA A 410 -21.41 10.23 16.52
N ALA A 411 -22.58 9.74 16.11
CA ALA A 411 -23.77 10.56 16.05
C ALA A 411 -24.10 11.15 17.45
N GLU A 412 -24.65 12.36 17.50
CA GLU A 412 -24.92 13.05 18.77
C GLU A 412 -25.83 12.21 19.71
N GLU A 413 -26.79 11.46 19.18
CA GLU A 413 -27.67 10.58 19.95
C GLU A 413 -26.89 9.45 20.64
N VAL A 414 -25.89 8.88 20.00
CA VAL A 414 -25.04 7.82 20.57
C VAL A 414 -24.13 8.40 21.66
N ALA A 415 -23.62 9.62 21.45
CA ALA A 415 -22.81 10.33 22.45
C ALA A 415 -23.59 10.61 23.73
N ILE A 416 -24.87 10.99 23.62
CA ILE A 416 -25.77 11.27 24.76
C ILE A 416 -26.16 9.97 25.50
N ALA A 417 -26.41 8.88 24.79
CA ALA A 417 -26.74 7.60 25.39
C ALA A 417 -25.58 7.03 26.21
N ASN A 418 -24.34 7.15 25.68
CA ASN A 418 -23.15 6.70 26.39
C ASN A 418 -22.84 7.56 27.63
N SER A 419 -23.10 8.87 27.60
CA SER A 419 -22.92 9.74 28.76
C SER A 419 -23.94 9.48 29.89
N LYS A 420 -25.11 8.93 29.58
CA LYS A 420 -26.14 8.54 30.59
C LYS A 420 -25.89 7.17 31.21
N SER A 421 -25.16 6.27 30.52
CA SER A 421 -24.79 4.96 31.08
C SER A 421 -23.64 5.07 32.11
N ASP A 422 -22.83 6.11 32.04
CA ASP A 422 -21.71 6.35 32.96
C ASP A 422 -22.17 7.04 34.27
N LEU A 423 -23.44 7.41 34.39
CA LEU A 423 -24.06 8.01 35.58
C LEU A 423 -24.92 7.00 36.41
N ARG A 424 -24.88 5.74 36.06
CA ARG A 424 -25.45 4.63 36.80
C ARG A 424 -24.38 3.64 37.20
#